data_fae2a35e0b079afd652faf2f50b391d1
#
_entry.id   fae2a35e0b079afd652faf2f50b391d1
#
_cell.length_a   1.000
_cell.length_b   1.000
_cell.length_c   1.000
_cell.angle_alpha   90.00
_cell.angle_beta   90.00
_cell.angle_gamma   90.00
#
_symmetry.space_group_name_H-M   'P 1'
#
loop_
_entity.id
_entity.type
_entity.pdbx_description
1 polymer ?
#
loop_
_entity_poly.entity_id
_entity_poly.type
_entity_poly.pdbx_seq_one_letter_code
_entity_poly.pdbx_strand_id
1 'polypeptide(L)'
;MVSRWPHLYPHDLSKKHLIKITWMWIPKFLSWKIWLERNNRLFREESRVPAQVAIKARVMLTETLNIKAPKSNTAPLSNEEDQWIKEYQPVQNSKEVMKPPHKASWEIRLAEMDFIKWRSVLNEWCLFFDGASKGNPGKAGGGGIILEPSGKIHLSYAWGLGQASNNQAEILALWQGLTQARNLNIQKINIFGDSRLIIKAVHTKKVPSDIYLGQIFKKICLLLSQFRNYKAQHVLRNLNSLADAEANQGVLLNKSQLSVNGGSSTCAIP
;
A
#
# COMPACT_ATOMS: atom_id res chain seq x y z
N MET A 1 -14.71 -10.24 21.20
CA MET A 1 -15.17 -9.00 21.89
C MET A 1 -16.31 -8.30 21.15
N VAL A 2 -16.24 -8.12 19.83
CA VAL A 2 -17.26 -7.44 19.02
C VAL A 2 -18.62 -8.18 19.03
N SER A 3 -18.64 -9.50 19.08
CA SER A 3 -19.85 -10.32 19.09
C SER A 3 -20.74 -10.14 20.33
N ARG A 4 -20.17 -9.71 21.45
CA ARG A 4 -20.92 -9.47 22.71
C ARG A 4 -21.36 -8.03 22.89
N TRP A 5 -20.96 -7.11 22.02
CA TRP A 5 -21.26 -5.69 22.13
C TRP A 5 -22.74 -5.36 22.17
N PRO A 6 -23.62 -5.98 21.35
CA PRO A 6 -25.05 -5.70 21.42
C PRO A 6 -25.70 -6.00 22.77
N HIS A 7 -25.16 -6.95 23.53
CA HIS A 7 -25.66 -7.32 24.86
C HIS A 7 -25.27 -6.34 25.97
N LEU A 8 -24.33 -5.42 25.67
CA LEU A 8 -23.91 -4.38 26.60
C LEU A 8 -24.74 -3.09 26.44
N TYR A 9 -25.76 -3.13 25.56
CA TYR A 9 -26.62 -1.97 25.34
C TYR A 9 -27.47 -1.68 26.58
N PRO A 10 -27.46 -0.45 27.11
CA PRO A 10 -28.29 -0.08 28.27
C PRO A 10 -29.77 -0.21 27.92
N HIS A 11 -30.52 -1.00 28.68
CA HIS A 11 -31.93 -1.29 28.42
C HIS A 11 -32.84 -0.07 28.48
N ASP A 12 -32.48 0.94 29.29
CA ASP A 12 -33.18 2.22 29.43
C ASP A 12 -33.14 3.07 28.15
N LEU A 13 -32.11 2.88 27.32
CA LEU A 13 -31.96 3.57 26.03
C LEU A 13 -32.59 2.83 24.87
N SER A 14 -33.19 1.67 25.09
CA SER A 14 -33.73 0.78 24.03
C SER A 14 -34.81 1.40 23.17
N LYS A 15 -35.53 2.40 23.68
CA LYS A 15 -36.63 3.13 22.99
C LYS A 15 -36.11 4.21 22.04
N LYS A 16 -34.84 4.59 22.13
CA LYS A 16 -34.24 5.70 21.35
C LYS A 16 -33.53 5.13 20.11
N HIS A 17 -34.20 5.23 18.97
CA HIS A 17 -33.76 4.61 17.71
C HIS A 17 -32.35 5.06 17.27
N LEU A 18 -32.07 6.35 17.38
CA LEU A 18 -30.78 6.92 16.94
C LEU A 18 -29.61 6.44 17.81
N ILE A 19 -29.81 6.39 19.13
CA ILE A 19 -28.82 5.91 20.08
C ILE A 19 -28.51 4.43 19.84
N LYS A 20 -29.55 3.62 19.58
CA LYS A 20 -29.38 2.20 19.25
C LYS A 20 -28.57 1.99 17.99
N ILE A 21 -28.86 2.73 16.91
CA ILE A 21 -28.08 2.67 15.67
C ILE A 21 -26.64 3.05 15.94
N THR A 22 -26.39 4.16 16.64
CA THR A 22 -25.05 4.61 16.98
C THR A 22 -24.27 3.57 17.76
N TRP A 23 -24.88 2.99 18.80
CA TRP A 23 -24.27 1.92 19.61
C TRP A 23 -23.83 0.72 18.77
N MET A 24 -24.63 0.32 17.79
CA MET A 24 -24.33 -0.79 16.89
C MET A 24 -23.15 -0.49 15.94
N TRP A 25 -22.93 0.78 15.57
CA TRP A 25 -21.90 1.16 14.63
C TRP A 25 -20.55 1.49 15.27
N ILE A 26 -20.53 1.91 16.55
CA ILE A 26 -19.30 2.24 17.27
C ILE A 26 -18.21 1.16 17.14
N PRO A 27 -18.46 -0.12 17.43
CA PRO A 27 -17.42 -1.15 17.33
C PRO A 27 -16.89 -1.31 15.91
N LYS A 28 -17.76 -1.16 14.90
CA LYS A 28 -17.38 -1.30 13.48
C LYS A 28 -16.42 -0.19 13.08
N PHE A 29 -16.72 1.06 13.44
CA PHE A 29 -15.86 2.19 13.13
C PHE A 29 -14.55 2.16 13.91
N LEU A 30 -14.58 1.82 15.19
CA LEU A 30 -13.38 1.67 16.00
C LEU A 30 -12.49 0.55 15.47
N SER A 31 -13.04 -0.63 15.18
CA SER A 31 -12.28 -1.75 14.62
C SER A 31 -11.63 -1.38 13.28
N TRP A 32 -12.39 -0.70 12.40
CA TRP A 32 -11.87 -0.21 11.13
C TRP A 32 -10.74 0.81 11.30
N LYS A 33 -10.90 1.78 12.21
CA LYS A 33 -9.87 2.80 12.46
C LYS A 33 -8.63 2.21 13.12
N ILE A 34 -8.77 1.26 14.04
CA ILE A 34 -7.65 0.52 14.65
C ILE A 34 -6.92 -0.29 13.57
N TRP A 35 -7.64 -0.97 12.69
CA TRP A 35 -7.06 -1.71 11.57
C TRP A 35 -6.29 -0.78 10.60
N LEU A 36 -6.87 0.36 10.24
CA LEU A 36 -6.19 1.38 9.43
C LEU A 36 -4.94 1.91 10.12
N GLU A 37 -5.00 2.17 11.42
CA GLU A 37 -3.85 2.64 12.18
C GLU A 37 -2.74 1.60 12.25
N ARG A 38 -3.12 0.33 12.47
CA ARG A 38 -2.17 -0.79 12.40
C ARG A 38 -1.49 -0.85 11.04
N ASN A 39 -2.25 -0.73 9.96
CA ASN A 39 -1.70 -0.74 8.61
C ASN A 39 -0.81 0.49 8.35
N ASN A 40 -1.20 1.67 8.83
CA ASN A 40 -0.35 2.85 8.72
C ASN A 40 0.98 2.68 9.45
N ARG A 41 0.98 2.09 10.65
CA ARG A 41 2.21 1.78 11.39
C ARG A 41 3.09 0.76 10.69
N LEU A 42 2.48 -0.30 10.16
CA LEU A 42 3.21 -1.41 9.53
C LEU A 42 3.73 -1.06 8.13
N PHE A 43 2.93 -0.35 7.34
CA PHE A 43 3.19 -0.16 5.90
C PHE A 43 3.54 1.28 5.53
N ARG A 44 3.22 2.27 6.39
CA ARG A 44 3.47 3.69 6.11
C ARG A 44 4.37 4.35 7.14
N GLU A 45 4.70 3.64 8.23
CA GLU A 45 5.44 4.15 9.38
C GLU A 45 4.84 5.44 9.97
N GLU A 46 3.56 5.66 9.73
CA GLU A 46 2.79 6.73 10.34
C GLU A 46 2.13 6.18 11.60
N SER A 47 2.42 6.78 12.74
CA SER A 47 1.71 6.44 13.98
C SER A 47 0.96 7.64 14.51
N ARG A 48 -0.26 7.40 14.96
CA ARG A 48 -1.09 8.41 15.62
C ARG A 48 -1.28 8.02 17.07
N VAL A 49 -1.39 9.01 17.93
CA VAL A 49 -1.74 8.75 19.31
C VAL A 49 -3.18 8.21 19.41
N PRO A 50 -3.51 7.35 20.39
CA PRO A 50 -4.83 6.73 20.50
C PRO A 50 -6.00 7.73 20.47
N ALA A 51 -5.84 8.92 21.05
CA ALA A 51 -6.83 9.96 21.01
C ALA A 51 -7.19 10.43 19.59
N GLN A 52 -6.22 10.56 18.69
CA GLN A 52 -6.46 10.93 17.30
C GLN A 52 -7.20 9.84 16.53
N VAL A 53 -6.94 8.57 16.82
CA VAL A 53 -7.66 7.44 16.23
C VAL A 53 -9.12 7.44 16.67
N ALA A 54 -9.37 7.70 17.97
CA ALA A 54 -10.71 7.81 18.53
C ALA A 54 -11.50 8.99 17.94
N ILE A 55 -10.87 10.18 17.81
CA ILE A 55 -11.48 11.35 17.18
C ILE A 55 -11.90 11.04 15.73
N LYS A 56 -11.04 10.41 14.94
CA LYS A 56 -11.38 10.04 13.55
C LYS A 56 -12.50 9.01 13.45
N ALA A 57 -12.57 8.07 14.38
CA ALA A 57 -13.69 7.13 14.46
C ALA A 57 -15.00 7.86 14.76
N ARG A 58 -14.96 8.83 15.68
CA ARG A 58 -16.10 9.68 16.06
C ARG A 58 -16.60 10.54 14.89
N VAL A 59 -15.72 11.23 14.17
CA VAL A 59 -16.08 12.01 12.97
C VAL A 59 -16.81 11.14 11.96
N MET A 60 -16.29 9.96 11.65
CA MET A 60 -16.88 9.04 10.70
C MET A 60 -18.26 8.54 11.16
N LEU A 61 -18.42 8.32 12.46
CA LEU A 61 -19.72 7.98 13.05
C LEU A 61 -20.73 9.11 12.86
N THR A 62 -20.34 10.35 13.15
CA THR A 62 -21.20 11.54 13.01
C THR A 62 -21.63 11.76 11.56
N GLU A 63 -20.69 11.66 10.61
CA GLU A 63 -21.00 11.75 9.16
C GLU A 63 -22.01 10.67 8.74
N THR A 64 -21.84 9.43 9.21
CA THR A 64 -22.76 8.33 8.89
C THR A 64 -24.16 8.55 9.48
N LEU A 65 -24.24 9.10 10.67
CA LEU A 65 -25.54 9.43 11.32
C LEU A 65 -26.23 10.56 10.58
N ASN A 66 -25.52 11.60 10.17
CA ASN A 66 -26.08 12.71 9.40
C ASN A 66 -26.63 12.28 8.02
N ILE A 67 -26.00 11.29 7.38
CA ILE A 67 -26.49 10.74 6.11
C ILE A 67 -27.75 9.88 6.31
N LYS A 68 -27.86 9.18 7.45
CA LYS A 68 -28.96 8.25 7.73
C LYS A 68 -30.11 8.86 8.54
N ALA A 69 -29.97 10.10 9.01
CA ALA A 69 -31.08 10.81 9.64
C ALA A 69 -32.16 11.07 8.59
N PRO A 70 -33.41 10.68 8.84
CA PRO A 70 -34.48 10.91 7.89
C PRO A 70 -34.70 12.42 7.67
N LYS A 71 -34.65 12.83 6.42
CA LYS A 71 -34.82 14.23 5.97
C LYS A 71 -36.29 14.69 5.94
N SER A 72 -37.19 14.11 6.69
CA SER A 72 -38.57 14.57 6.70
C SER A 72 -39.34 14.14 7.95
N ASN A 73 -40.12 15.07 8.52
CA ASN A 73 -41.32 14.91 9.35
C ASN A 73 -41.27 13.92 10.54
N THR A 74 -40.19 13.76 11.21
CA THR A 74 -40.15 13.07 12.49
C THR A 74 -40.16 14.09 13.64
N ALA A 75 -40.82 13.72 14.74
CA ALA A 75 -40.89 14.52 15.95
C ALA A 75 -39.51 15.12 16.32
N PRO A 76 -39.47 16.33 16.87
CA PRO A 76 -38.21 16.94 17.27
C PRO A 76 -37.45 15.99 18.19
N LEU A 77 -36.12 15.89 17.97
CA LEU A 77 -35.23 15.11 18.82
C LEU A 77 -35.50 15.44 20.29
N SER A 78 -35.51 14.43 21.15
CA SER A 78 -35.58 14.72 22.58
C SER A 78 -34.37 15.54 23.02
N ASN A 79 -34.50 16.40 24.03
CA ASN A 79 -33.39 17.19 24.54
C ASN A 79 -32.16 16.33 24.87
N GLU A 80 -32.35 15.08 25.29
CA GLU A 80 -31.27 14.14 25.58
C GLU A 80 -30.58 13.61 24.32
N GLU A 81 -31.31 13.38 23.24
CA GLU A 81 -30.73 12.98 21.96
C GLU A 81 -29.91 14.11 21.34
N ASP A 82 -30.41 15.36 21.47
CA ASP A 82 -29.74 16.56 21.01
C ASP A 82 -28.46 16.82 21.80
N GLN A 83 -28.51 16.66 23.14
CA GLN A 83 -27.37 16.77 24.03
C GLN A 83 -26.34 15.70 23.73
N TRP A 84 -26.79 14.46 23.54
CA TRP A 84 -25.93 13.34 23.21
C TRP A 84 -25.21 13.52 21.85
N ILE A 85 -25.93 14.04 20.84
CA ILE A 85 -25.31 14.38 19.54
C ILE A 85 -24.30 15.52 19.70
N LYS A 86 -24.59 16.55 20.48
CA LYS A 86 -23.68 17.66 20.75
C LYS A 86 -22.41 17.22 21.48
N GLU A 87 -22.52 16.34 22.46
CA GLU A 87 -21.35 15.73 23.13
C GLU A 87 -20.48 14.93 22.18
N TYR A 88 -21.08 14.34 21.14
CA TYR A 88 -20.37 13.57 20.10
C TYR A 88 -19.95 14.40 18.90
N GLN A 89 -20.27 15.68 18.82
CA GLN A 89 -19.72 16.52 17.76
C GLN A 89 -18.21 16.71 17.95
N PRO A 90 -17.42 16.64 16.88
CA PRO A 90 -15.99 16.92 16.99
C PRO A 90 -15.82 18.39 17.42
N VAL A 91 -15.07 18.61 18.46
CA VAL A 91 -14.63 19.96 18.84
C VAL A 91 -13.87 20.53 17.65
N GLN A 92 -14.43 21.56 17.03
CA GLN A 92 -13.87 22.21 15.83
C GLN A 92 -12.54 22.94 16.08
N ASN A 93 -12.02 22.92 17.31
CA ASN A 93 -10.84 23.66 17.72
C ASN A 93 -9.63 22.77 18.02
N SER A 94 -9.18 22.03 17.03
CA SER A 94 -7.77 21.70 16.90
C SER A 94 -7.40 21.74 15.42
N LYS A 95 -7.17 22.94 14.91
CA LYS A 95 -6.25 23.15 13.80
C LYS A 95 -4.84 22.79 14.30
N GLU A 96 -4.58 21.55 14.66
CA GLU A 96 -3.25 21.00 14.46
C GLU A 96 -3.07 20.96 12.95
N VAL A 97 -2.41 22.00 12.44
CA VAL A 97 -1.82 22.01 11.11
C VAL A 97 -0.97 20.76 11.05
N MET A 98 -1.54 19.68 10.48
CA MET A 98 -0.74 18.52 10.13
C MET A 98 0.36 19.05 9.22
N LYS A 99 1.58 19.18 9.78
CA LYS A 99 2.75 19.36 8.92
C LYS A 99 2.68 18.25 7.88
N PRO A 100 2.71 18.60 6.58
CA PRO A 100 2.73 17.57 5.55
C PRO A 100 3.87 16.62 5.89
N PRO A 101 3.68 15.30 5.82
CA PRO A 101 4.75 14.36 6.09
C PRO A 101 5.95 14.80 5.24
N HIS A 102 7.13 14.89 5.84
CA HIS A 102 8.35 15.27 5.13
C HIS A 102 8.43 14.40 3.88
N LYS A 103 8.43 15.06 2.72
CA LYS A 103 8.52 14.38 1.43
C LYS A 103 9.88 13.68 1.42
N ALA A 104 9.89 12.38 1.59
CA ALA A 104 11.15 11.65 1.52
C ALA A 104 11.73 11.85 0.11
N SER A 105 13.04 12.06 0.00
CA SER A 105 13.72 12.32 -1.27
C SER A 105 13.54 11.20 -2.31
N TRP A 106 13.12 10.03 -1.88
CA TRP A 106 12.87 8.85 -2.71
C TRP A 106 11.38 8.66 -3.08
N GLU A 107 10.49 9.57 -2.70
CA GLU A 107 9.07 9.52 -3.10
C GLU A 107 8.81 10.43 -4.29
N ILE A 108 8.23 9.87 -5.36
CA ILE A 108 7.77 10.62 -6.52
C ILE A 108 6.26 10.77 -6.45
N ARG A 109 5.78 12.01 -6.41
CA ARG A 109 4.36 12.36 -6.38
C ARG A 109 4.04 13.28 -7.56
N LEU A 110 4.23 12.78 -8.76
CA LEU A 110 3.92 13.49 -10.00
C LEU A 110 2.63 12.95 -10.62
N ALA A 111 1.93 13.80 -11.36
CA ALA A 111 0.91 13.34 -12.29
C ALA A 111 1.56 12.49 -13.39
N GLU A 112 0.79 11.61 -14.03
CA GLU A 112 1.32 10.64 -14.99
C GLU A 112 2.11 11.30 -16.13
N MET A 113 1.58 12.33 -16.75
CA MET A 113 2.26 13.06 -17.83
C MET A 113 3.55 13.73 -17.37
N ASP A 114 3.56 14.30 -16.17
CA ASP A 114 4.76 14.93 -15.61
C ASP A 114 5.81 13.88 -15.23
N PHE A 115 5.37 12.71 -14.76
CA PHE A 115 6.25 11.58 -14.50
C PHE A 115 6.91 11.07 -15.77
N ILE A 116 6.15 10.92 -16.88
CA ILE A 116 6.69 10.48 -18.17
C ILE A 116 7.74 11.47 -18.66
N LYS A 117 7.45 12.78 -18.63
CA LYS A 117 8.40 13.83 -19.00
C LYS A 117 9.65 13.82 -18.14
N TRP A 118 9.48 13.73 -16.81
CA TRP A 118 10.60 13.68 -15.87
C TRP A 118 11.48 12.45 -16.12
N ARG A 119 10.85 11.28 -16.31
CA ARG A 119 11.57 10.02 -16.57
C ARG A 119 12.36 10.07 -17.90
N SER A 120 11.79 10.65 -18.96
CA SER A 120 12.48 10.76 -20.26
C SER A 120 13.80 11.56 -20.17
N VAL A 121 13.88 12.52 -19.24
CA VAL A 121 15.10 13.31 -19.01
C VAL A 121 16.20 12.51 -18.30
N LEU A 122 15.86 11.43 -17.57
CA LEU A 122 16.88 10.62 -16.88
C LEU A 122 17.85 9.94 -17.85
N ASN A 123 17.39 9.61 -19.06
CA ASN A 123 18.18 8.92 -20.10
C ASN A 123 18.94 7.70 -19.55
N GLU A 124 18.31 6.94 -18.66
CA GLU A 124 18.86 5.77 -17.97
C GLU A 124 17.87 4.62 -18.02
N TRP A 125 18.36 3.40 -17.87
CA TRP A 125 17.51 2.22 -17.73
C TRP A 125 16.62 2.30 -16.51
N CYS A 126 15.38 1.84 -16.65
CA CYS A 126 14.39 1.86 -15.58
C CYS A 126 13.80 0.47 -15.36
N LEU A 127 13.81 0.00 -14.12
CA LEU A 127 13.11 -1.21 -13.68
C LEU A 127 11.87 -0.80 -12.91
N PHE A 128 10.71 -1.28 -13.36
CA PHE A 128 9.46 -1.24 -12.60
C PHE A 128 9.14 -2.65 -12.13
N PHE A 129 8.79 -2.80 -10.86
CA PHE A 129 8.46 -4.10 -10.29
C PHE A 129 7.19 -4.03 -9.45
N ASP A 130 6.48 -5.16 -9.36
CA ASP A 130 5.31 -5.32 -8.49
C ASP A 130 5.13 -6.78 -8.06
N GLY A 131 4.41 -6.99 -6.97
CA GLY A 131 4.03 -8.29 -6.46
C GLY A 131 2.54 -8.38 -6.18
N ALA A 132 1.90 -9.44 -6.64
CA ALA A 132 0.49 -9.68 -6.42
C ALA A 132 0.26 -10.97 -5.63
N SER A 133 -0.71 -10.96 -4.71
CA SER A 133 -1.17 -12.15 -3.98
C SER A 133 -2.68 -12.18 -3.90
N LYS A 134 -3.29 -13.27 -4.35
CA LYS A 134 -4.73 -13.53 -4.24
C LYS A 134 -5.02 -14.17 -2.87
N GLY A 135 -5.24 -13.33 -1.88
CA GLY A 135 -5.17 -13.63 -0.45
C GLY A 135 -3.83 -13.16 0.14
N ASN A 136 -3.71 -13.08 1.48
CA ASN A 136 -2.48 -12.57 2.11
C ASN A 136 -2.17 -13.33 3.41
N PRO A 137 -1.46 -14.49 3.34
CA PRO A 137 -0.84 -15.11 2.16
C PRO A 137 -1.85 -15.79 1.22
N GLY A 138 -1.46 -15.96 -0.06
CA GLY A 138 -2.29 -16.63 -1.07
C GLY A 138 -1.48 -16.96 -2.33
N LYS A 139 -2.18 -17.40 -3.40
CA LYS A 139 -1.54 -17.64 -4.70
C LYS A 139 -0.94 -16.32 -5.20
N ALA A 140 0.35 -16.31 -5.44
CA ALA A 140 1.12 -15.10 -5.66
C ALA A 140 1.96 -15.14 -6.92
N GLY A 141 2.21 -13.95 -7.48
CA GLY A 141 3.11 -13.73 -8.61
C GLY A 141 3.93 -12.47 -8.40
N GLY A 142 5.11 -12.46 -8.98
CA GLY A 142 5.95 -11.29 -9.12
C GLY A 142 6.06 -10.90 -10.58
N GLY A 143 6.23 -9.63 -10.89
CA GLY A 143 6.39 -9.17 -12.26
C GLY A 143 7.05 -7.82 -12.37
N GLY A 144 7.38 -7.44 -13.59
CA GLY A 144 7.93 -6.14 -13.85
C GLY A 144 8.37 -5.93 -15.28
N ILE A 145 8.83 -4.72 -15.55
CA ILE A 145 9.33 -4.30 -16.85
C ILE A 145 10.67 -3.60 -16.73
N ILE A 146 11.51 -3.76 -17.73
CA ILE A 146 12.74 -2.99 -17.90
C ILE A 146 12.57 -2.11 -19.13
N LEU A 147 12.73 -0.81 -18.93
CA LEU A 147 12.67 0.18 -19.98
C LEU A 147 14.07 0.64 -20.35
N GLU A 148 14.30 0.76 -21.66
CA GLU A 148 15.48 1.43 -22.22
C GLU A 148 15.51 2.94 -21.85
N PRO A 149 16.67 3.60 -22.00
CA PRO A 149 16.78 5.05 -21.90
C PRO A 149 15.79 5.79 -22.81
N SER A 150 15.48 5.22 -23.98
CA SER A 150 14.46 5.73 -24.92
C SER A 150 13.02 5.74 -24.35
N GLY A 151 12.78 4.97 -23.30
CA GLY A 151 11.46 4.75 -22.69
C GLY A 151 10.67 3.58 -23.28
N LYS A 152 11.22 2.87 -24.25
CA LYS A 152 10.61 1.64 -24.79
C LYS A 152 10.78 0.49 -23.79
N ILE A 153 9.81 -0.43 -23.77
CA ILE A 153 9.93 -1.67 -23.03
C ILE A 153 10.96 -2.54 -23.74
N HIS A 154 12.05 -2.84 -23.07
CA HIS A 154 13.06 -3.76 -23.54
C HIS A 154 12.73 -5.19 -23.15
N LEU A 155 12.25 -5.39 -21.91
CA LEU A 155 11.91 -6.68 -21.34
C LEU A 155 10.76 -6.55 -20.36
N SER A 156 9.83 -7.52 -20.40
CA SER A 156 8.88 -7.76 -19.33
C SER A 156 9.05 -9.17 -18.75
N TYR A 157 8.71 -9.36 -17.48
CA TYR A 157 8.76 -10.67 -16.84
C TYR A 157 7.57 -10.88 -15.91
N ALA A 158 7.10 -12.12 -15.87
CA ALA A 158 6.08 -12.60 -14.95
C ALA A 158 6.56 -13.90 -14.30
N TRP A 159 6.45 -14.00 -12.98
CA TRP A 159 6.99 -15.12 -12.21
C TRP A 159 5.97 -15.71 -11.25
N GLY A 160 5.68 -17.01 -11.35
CA GLY A 160 4.82 -17.75 -10.46
C GLY A 160 5.50 -18.04 -9.12
N LEU A 161 4.99 -17.51 -8.03
CA LEU A 161 5.60 -17.63 -6.70
C LEU A 161 4.99 -18.74 -5.83
N GLY A 162 3.82 -19.28 -6.23
CA GLY A 162 3.05 -20.19 -5.40
C GLY A 162 2.37 -19.45 -4.26
N GLN A 163 2.49 -19.92 -3.02
CA GLN A 163 1.90 -19.28 -1.84
C GLN A 163 2.86 -18.26 -1.25
N ALA A 164 2.46 -17.00 -1.23
CA ALA A 164 3.24 -15.92 -0.63
C ALA A 164 2.34 -14.77 -0.16
N SER A 165 2.85 -13.94 0.76
CA SER A 165 2.21 -12.67 1.12
C SER A 165 2.52 -11.59 0.08
N ASN A 166 1.76 -10.48 0.10
CA ASN A 166 2.04 -9.35 -0.79
C ASN A 166 3.49 -8.85 -0.66
N ASN A 167 3.97 -8.62 0.55
CA ASN A 167 5.35 -8.14 0.75
C ASN A 167 6.40 -9.14 0.25
N GLN A 168 6.14 -10.44 0.38
CA GLN A 168 7.01 -11.46 -0.17
C GLN A 168 7.00 -11.46 -1.70
N ALA A 169 5.84 -11.30 -2.32
CA ALA A 169 5.72 -11.19 -3.77
C ALA A 169 6.48 -9.98 -4.30
N GLU A 170 6.32 -8.84 -3.66
CA GLU A 170 7.00 -7.58 -4.02
C GLU A 170 8.53 -7.68 -3.95
N ILE A 171 9.07 -8.20 -2.84
CA ILE A 171 10.52 -8.31 -2.70
C ILE A 171 11.12 -9.33 -3.69
N LEU A 172 10.40 -10.41 -3.97
CA LEU A 172 10.80 -11.42 -4.96
C LEU A 172 10.73 -10.87 -6.39
N ALA A 173 9.72 -10.05 -6.70
CA ALA A 173 9.63 -9.36 -7.99
C ALA A 173 10.84 -8.43 -8.19
N LEU A 174 11.21 -7.62 -7.19
CA LEU A 174 12.41 -6.79 -7.26
C LEU A 174 13.67 -7.65 -7.48
N TRP A 175 13.83 -8.73 -6.72
CA TRP A 175 14.99 -9.61 -6.86
C TRP A 175 15.10 -10.17 -8.29
N GLN A 176 13.99 -10.64 -8.86
CA GLN A 176 13.95 -11.15 -10.22
C GLN A 176 14.25 -10.06 -11.25
N GLY A 177 13.67 -8.86 -11.10
CA GLY A 177 13.94 -7.74 -12.02
C GLY A 177 15.40 -7.31 -12.03
N LEU A 178 16.04 -7.25 -10.86
CA LEU A 178 17.49 -6.98 -10.77
C LEU A 178 18.33 -8.08 -11.39
N THR A 179 17.91 -9.34 -11.26
CA THR A 179 18.57 -10.47 -11.92
C THR A 179 18.50 -10.32 -13.45
N GLN A 180 17.33 -9.97 -13.99
CA GLN A 180 17.20 -9.72 -15.44
C GLN A 180 18.06 -8.53 -15.89
N ALA A 181 18.06 -7.43 -15.13
CA ALA A 181 18.88 -6.26 -15.44
C ALA A 181 20.39 -6.61 -15.46
N ARG A 182 20.85 -7.49 -14.56
CA ARG A 182 22.23 -7.99 -14.55
C ARG A 182 22.52 -8.85 -15.77
N ASN A 183 21.63 -9.74 -16.15
CA ASN A 183 21.77 -10.58 -17.35
C ASN A 183 21.88 -9.73 -18.64
N LEU A 184 21.25 -8.56 -18.66
CA LEU A 184 21.35 -7.56 -19.72
C LEU A 184 22.62 -6.68 -19.62
N ASN A 185 23.54 -6.93 -18.66
CA ASN A 185 24.73 -6.14 -18.42
C ASN A 185 24.48 -4.65 -18.16
N ILE A 186 23.29 -4.31 -17.63
CA ILE A 186 22.94 -2.94 -17.26
C ILE A 186 23.82 -2.50 -16.08
N GLN A 187 24.50 -1.36 -16.23
CA GLN A 187 25.42 -0.84 -15.22
C GLN A 187 24.81 0.25 -14.35
N LYS A 188 23.83 1.00 -14.87
CA LYS A 188 23.12 2.06 -14.17
C LYS A 188 21.61 1.85 -14.32
N ILE A 189 20.87 1.90 -13.23
CA ILE A 189 19.45 1.62 -13.23
C ILE A 189 18.67 2.45 -12.23
N ASN A 190 17.50 2.95 -12.65
CA ASN A 190 16.51 3.53 -11.78
C ASN A 190 15.45 2.47 -11.47
N ILE A 191 15.16 2.26 -10.20
CA ILE A 191 14.25 1.23 -9.69
C ILE A 191 13.00 1.93 -9.19
N PHE A 192 11.83 1.52 -9.70
CA PHE A 192 10.53 2.08 -9.37
C PHE A 192 9.61 0.97 -8.85
N GLY A 193 8.85 1.27 -7.80
CA GLY A 193 7.83 0.38 -7.26
C GLY A 193 6.88 1.15 -6.36
N ASP A 194 5.68 0.64 -6.15
CA ASP A 194 4.68 1.24 -5.25
C ASP A 194 4.70 0.64 -3.84
N SER A 195 5.60 -0.32 -3.59
CA SER A 195 5.90 -0.83 -2.25
C SER A 195 6.83 0.10 -1.50
N ARG A 196 6.24 0.95 -0.66
CA ARG A 196 7.00 1.87 0.17
C ARG A 196 7.99 1.16 1.11
N LEU A 197 7.60 -0.01 1.63
CA LEU A 197 8.44 -0.82 2.50
C LEU A 197 9.74 -1.24 1.79
N ILE A 198 9.60 -1.81 0.60
CA ILE A 198 10.73 -2.34 -0.17
C ILE A 198 11.62 -1.22 -0.70
N ILE A 199 11.03 -0.18 -1.29
CA ILE A 199 11.78 0.98 -1.81
C ILE A 199 12.55 1.68 -0.68
N LYS A 200 11.93 1.88 0.50
CA LYS A 200 12.62 2.46 1.65
C LYS A 200 13.79 1.60 2.11
N ALA A 201 13.61 0.27 2.19
CA ALA A 201 14.70 -0.63 2.55
C ALA A 201 15.88 -0.50 1.58
N VAL A 202 15.62 -0.46 0.26
CA VAL A 202 16.66 -0.27 -0.76
C VAL A 202 17.35 1.08 -0.63
N HIS A 203 16.57 2.16 -0.46
CA HIS A 203 17.10 3.52 -0.35
C HIS A 203 17.95 3.70 0.92
N THR A 204 17.49 3.20 2.06
CA THR A 204 18.18 3.35 3.35
C THR A 204 19.21 2.26 3.62
N LYS A 205 19.27 1.22 2.77
CA LYS A 205 20.08 0.00 2.97
C LYS A 205 19.80 -0.71 4.30
N LYS A 206 18.61 -0.49 4.86
CA LYS A 206 18.21 -1.07 6.15
C LYS A 206 17.45 -2.36 5.93
N VAL A 207 17.97 -3.44 6.52
CA VAL A 207 17.35 -4.78 6.40
C VAL A 207 15.97 -4.77 7.05
N PRO A 208 14.92 -5.25 6.38
CA PRO A 208 13.60 -5.44 6.99
C PRO A 208 13.66 -6.36 8.21
N SER A 209 12.82 -6.09 9.21
CA SER A 209 12.76 -6.88 10.46
C SER A 209 12.14 -8.27 10.27
N ASP A 210 11.32 -8.47 9.26
CA ASP A 210 10.81 -9.79 8.91
C ASP A 210 11.96 -10.68 8.42
N ILE A 211 12.08 -11.89 8.98
CA ILE A 211 13.21 -12.80 8.73
C ILE A 211 13.30 -13.18 7.25
N TYR A 212 12.16 -13.52 6.63
CA TYR A 212 12.13 -13.94 5.22
C TYR A 212 12.50 -12.78 4.30
N LEU A 213 11.85 -11.62 4.50
CA LEU A 213 12.17 -10.41 3.72
C LEU A 213 13.63 -10.01 3.92
N GLY A 214 14.17 -10.12 5.13
CA GLY A 214 15.56 -9.82 5.45
C GLY A 214 16.55 -10.71 4.70
N GLN A 215 16.24 -12.00 4.57
CA GLN A 215 17.09 -12.94 3.81
C GLN A 215 17.12 -12.61 2.31
N ILE A 216 15.95 -12.33 1.72
CA ILE A 216 15.86 -11.95 0.30
C ILE A 216 16.51 -10.57 0.09
N PHE A 217 16.30 -9.63 1.01
CA PHE A 217 16.91 -8.32 0.93
C PHE A 217 18.45 -8.35 0.92
N LYS A 218 19.08 -9.24 1.68
CA LYS A 218 20.53 -9.45 1.62
C LYS A 218 20.99 -9.90 0.22
N LYS A 219 20.24 -10.78 -0.44
CA LYS A 219 20.52 -11.18 -1.83
C LYS A 219 20.36 -9.99 -2.79
N ILE A 220 19.33 -9.15 -2.59
CA ILE A 220 19.13 -7.91 -3.34
C ILE A 220 20.32 -6.96 -3.15
N CYS A 221 20.83 -6.78 -1.93
CA CYS A 221 22.00 -5.95 -1.67
C CYS A 221 23.23 -6.47 -2.42
N LEU A 222 23.44 -7.78 -2.49
CA LEU A 222 24.54 -8.38 -3.28
C LEU A 222 24.37 -8.12 -4.79
N LEU A 223 23.15 -8.17 -5.31
CA LEU A 223 22.90 -7.79 -6.71
C LEU A 223 23.15 -6.31 -6.93
N LEU A 224 22.63 -5.45 -6.05
CA LEU A 224 22.78 -4.00 -6.15
C LEU A 224 24.26 -3.55 -6.10
N SER A 225 25.12 -4.24 -5.36
CA SER A 225 26.56 -3.93 -5.32
C SER A 225 27.27 -4.18 -6.65
N GLN A 226 26.64 -4.92 -7.57
CA GLN A 226 27.18 -5.20 -8.90
C GLN A 226 26.81 -4.12 -9.94
N PHE A 227 25.93 -3.19 -9.60
CA PHE A 227 25.63 -2.04 -10.45
C PHE A 227 26.58 -0.89 -10.12
N ARG A 228 27.06 -0.21 -11.15
CA ARG A 228 27.91 1.00 -10.97
C ARG A 228 27.14 2.11 -10.27
N ASN A 229 25.85 2.24 -10.55
CA ASN A 229 24.94 3.20 -9.91
C ASN A 229 23.51 2.71 -9.96
N TYR A 230 22.76 2.95 -8.89
CA TYR A 230 21.33 2.73 -8.86
C TYR A 230 20.63 3.79 -8.00
N LYS A 231 19.37 4.06 -8.32
CA LYS A 231 18.46 4.87 -7.51
C LYS A 231 17.16 4.10 -7.32
N ALA A 232 16.61 4.11 -6.12
CA ALA A 232 15.31 3.49 -5.84
C ALA A 232 14.31 4.56 -5.42
N GLN A 233 13.15 4.59 -6.09
CA GLN A 233 12.16 5.62 -5.94
C GLN A 233 10.76 5.01 -5.89
N HIS A 234 9.99 5.44 -4.89
CA HIS A 234 8.61 5.05 -4.73
C HIS A 234 7.73 5.87 -5.67
N VAL A 235 6.87 5.19 -6.40
CA VAL A 235 5.87 5.79 -7.29
C VAL A 235 4.46 5.45 -6.83
N LEU A 236 3.48 6.21 -7.27
CA LEU A 236 2.08 5.89 -7.03
C LEU A 236 1.67 4.69 -7.89
N ARG A 237 0.68 3.92 -7.43
CA ARG A 237 0.22 2.69 -8.08
C ARG A 237 -0.19 2.88 -9.55
N ASN A 238 -0.84 4.02 -9.88
CA ASN A 238 -1.20 4.32 -11.28
C ASN A 238 0.01 4.46 -12.20
N LEU A 239 1.19 4.80 -11.68
CA LEU A 239 2.44 4.87 -12.42
C LEU A 239 3.17 3.53 -12.50
N ASN A 240 2.69 2.49 -11.78
CA ASN A 240 3.26 1.14 -11.74
C ASN A 240 2.37 0.11 -12.46
N SER A 241 1.36 0.54 -13.20
CA SER A 241 0.31 -0.31 -13.78
C SER A 241 0.84 -1.43 -14.70
N LEU A 242 1.92 -1.18 -15.44
CA LEU A 242 2.53 -2.19 -16.30
C LEU A 242 3.19 -3.31 -15.48
N ALA A 243 3.87 -2.99 -14.40
CA ALA A 243 4.43 -3.98 -13.50
C ALA A 243 3.34 -4.75 -12.73
N ASP A 244 2.26 -4.07 -12.32
CA ASP A 244 1.07 -4.71 -11.71
C ASP A 244 0.44 -5.73 -12.68
N ALA A 245 0.35 -5.41 -13.98
CA ALA A 245 -0.15 -6.33 -14.99
C ALA A 245 0.73 -7.60 -15.09
N GLU A 246 2.05 -7.47 -15.14
CA GLU A 246 2.98 -8.60 -15.17
C GLU A 246 2.93 -9.40 -13.85
N ALA A 247 2.81 -8.77 -12.69
CA ALA A 247 2.65 -9.46 -11.42
C ALA A 247 1.35 -10.29 -11.38
N ASN A 248 0.24 -9.74 -11.90
CA ASN A 248 -1.03 -10.47 -12.03
C ASN A 248 -0.93 -11.62 -13.03
N GLN A 249 -0.17 -11.50 -14.12
CA GLN A 249 0.16 -12.65 -15.00
C GLN A 249 0.97 -13.70 -14.24
N GLY A 250 1.94 -13.29 -13.43
CA GLY A 250 2.70 -14.19 -12.55
C GLY A 250 1.84 -15.03 -11.63
N VAL A 251 0.72 -14.48 -11.12
CA VAL A 251 -0.23 -15.25 -10.29
C VAL A 251 -0.85 -16.42 -11.05
N LEU A 252 -1.00 -16.33 -12.38
CA LEU A 252 -1.59 -17.39 -13.20
C LEU A 252 -0.59 -18.53 -13.46
N LEU A 253 0.68 -18.26 -13.39
CA LEU A 253 1.76 -19.22 -13.65
C LEU A 253 1.88 -20.27 -12.54
N ASN A 254 2.49 -21.40 -12.88
CA ASN A 254 2.87 -22.41 -11.89
C ASN A 254 4.01 -21.90 -11.01
N LYS A 255 4.12 -22.46 -9.80
CA LYS A 255 5.22 -22.12 -8.89
C LYS A 255 6.57 -22.32 -9.58
N SER A 256 7.45 -21.32 -9.46
CA SER A 256 8.79 -21.25 -10.06
C SER A 256 8.80 -21.08 -11.60
N GLN A 257 7.66 -21.04 -12.26
CA GLN A 257 7.59 -20.75 -13.70
C GLN A 257 7.85 -19.27 -13.93
N LEU A 258 8.81 -18.96 -14.80
CA LEU A 258 9.16 -17.60 -15.21
C LEU A 258 8.85 -17.44 -16.70
N SER A 259 8.10 -16.41 -17.04
CA SER A 259 7.86 -15.93 -18.41
C SER A 259 8.62 -14.63 -18.61
N VAL A 260 9.39 -14.53 -19.68
CA VAL A 260 10.16 -13.34 -20.04
C VAL A 260 9.87 -13.03 -21.51
N ASN A 261 9.42 -11.80 -21.77
CA ASN A 261 9.11 -11.31 -23.12
C ASN A 261 10.01 -10.11 -23.45
N GLY A 262 10.59 -10.11 -24.66
CA GLY A 262 11.51 -9.06 -25.10
C GLY A 262 12.98 -9.45 -24.90
N GLY A 263 13.89 -8.68 -25.53
CA GLY A 263 15.31 -8.96 -25.52
C GLY A 263 15.68 -10.05 -26.53
N SER A 264 16.20 -9.68 -27.68
CA SER A 264 16.89 -10.60 -28.58
C SER A 264 18.21 -11.03 -27.93
N SER A 265 18.16 -12.07 -27.11
CA SER A 265 19.36 -12.84 -26.71
C SER A 265 18.91 -14.17 -26.16
N THR A 266 19.11 -15.17 -26.98
CA THR A 266 19.17 -16.59 -26.62
C THR A 266 20.26 -16.77 -25.54
N CYS A 267 19.89 -16.82 -24.28
CA CYS A 267 20.70 -17.46 -23.25
C CYS A 267 19.96 -18.69 -22.78
N ALA A 268 20.40 -19.84 -23.25
CA ALA A 268 20.10 -21.12 -22.65
C ALA A 268 20.57 -21.06 -21.16
N ILE A 269 19.69 -21.44 -20.28
CA ILE A 269 19.99 -21.62 -18.87
C ILE A 269 20.72 -22.96 -18.74
N PRO A 270 21.87 -23.03 -18.04
CA PRO A 270 22.47 -24.31 -17.64
C PRO A 270 21.66 -24.96 -16.51
#